data_d917a21373b48ec424691e9560948f29
#
_entry.id   d917a21373b48ec424691e9560948f29
#
_cell.length_a   1.000
_cell.length_b   1.000
_cell.length_c   1.000
_cell.angle_alpha   90.00
_cell.angle_beta   90.00
_cell.angle_gamma   90.00
#
_symmetry.space_group_name_H-M   'P 1'
#
loop_
_entity.id
_entity.type
_entity.pdbx_description
1 polymer ?
#
loop_
_entity_poly.entity_id
_entity_poly.type
_entity_poly.pdbx_seq_one_letter_code
_entity_poly.pdbx_strand_id
1 'polypeptide(L)'
;MCSGNGTNFENIVTHPNCNKDEVVLMIYNKKKCGAVKRAAKWGIPHCYVSHKDEDRMIELLKAWNVELIILAGYMIVIKNPAAFPCPIINVHPSLLPKYKGLHAVEQAINNKELVTGCSVHYVNEELDGGEVIMQGEVPILPEDTIKSLTKAIQRKEYAILPAAIEHVKQQLLQQAS
;
A
#
# COMPACT_ATOMS: atom_id res chain seq x y z
N MET A 1 -6.59 1.90 1.78
CA MET A 1 -6.80 1.75 3.25
C MET A 1 -5.58 2.25 4.00
N CYS A 2 -5.76 2.89 5.14
CA CYS A 2 -4.69 3.58 5.88
C CYS A 2 -4.76 3.34 7.40
N SER A 3 -3.59 3.28 8.05
CA SER A 3 -3.48 3.21 9.53
C SER A 3 -2.66 4.38 10.11
N GLY A 4 -1.92 5.11 9.30
CA GLY A 4 -0.94 6.13 9.71
C GLY A 4 -1.16 7.50 9.10
N ASN A 5 -0.07 8.16 8.79
CA ASN A 5 -0.07 9.54 8.27
C ASN A 5 -0.68 9.70 6.87
N GLY A 6 -0.77 8.62 6.08
CA GLY A 6 -1.37 8.63 4.75
C GLY A 6 -0.52 9.33 3.68
N THR A 7 0.81 9.28 3.80
CA THR A 7 1.70 9.91 2.81
C THR A 7 1.64 9.19 1.46
N ASN A 8 1.60 7.86 1.44
CA ASN A 8 1.36 7.08 0.23
C ASN A 8 -0.04 7.35 -0.35
N PHE A 9 -1.06 7.47 0.49
CA PHE A 9 -2.41 7.83 0.07
C PHE A 9 -2.43 9.21 -0.62
N GLU A 10 -1.84 10.24 0.01
CA GLU A 10 -1.78 11.58 -0.60
C GLU A 10 -0.99 11.56 -1.91
N ASN A 11 0.11 10.81 -1.97
CA ASN A 11 0.87 10.64 -3.20
C ASN A 11 0.02 10.06 -4.34
N ILE A 12 -0.81 9.05 -4.07
CA ILE A 12 -1.73 8.49 -5.07
C ILE A 12 -2.72 9.56 -5.54
N VAL A 13 -3.33 10.30 -4.62
CA VAL A 13 -4.35 11.32 -4.93
C VAL A 13 -3.78 12.49 -5.74
N THR A 14 -2.50 12.81 -5.54
CA THR A 14 -1.85 13.97 -6.18
C THR A 14 -0.95 13.62 -7.37
N HIS A 15 -0.72 12.34 -7.61
CA HIS A 15 0.20 11.91 -8.65
C HIS A 15 -0.40 12.12 -10.06
N PRO A 16 0.36 12.68 -11.02
CA PRO A 16 -0.14 12.98 -12.37
C PRO A 16 -0.72 11.78 -13.12
N ASN A 17 -0.19 10.58 -12.87
CA ASN A 17 -0.63 9.35 -13.51
C ASN A 17 -1.83 8.68 -12.79
N CYS A 18 -2.29 9.23 -11.68
CA CYS A 18 -3.45 8.73 -10.95
C CYS A 18 -4.59 9.74 -11.09
N ASN A 19 -5.77 9.27 -11.43
CA ASN A 19 -6.95 10.11 -11.43
C ASN A 19 -7.54 10.16 -10.03
N LYS A 20 -7.52 11.33 -9.40
CA LYS A 20 -8.10 11.54 -8.06
C LYS A 20 -9.57 11.09 -7.99
N ASP A 21 -10.33 11.29 -9.05
CA ASP A 21 -11.77 10.99 -9.08
C ASP A 21 -12.06 9.48 -9.09
N GLU A 22 -11.06 8.66 -9.35
CA GLU A 22 -11.14 7.20 -9.21
C GLU A 22 -10.90 6.73 -7.77
N VAL A 23 -10.42 7.60 -6.87
CA VAL A 23 -10.25 7.29 -5.45
C VAL A 23 -11.58 7.53 -4.74
N VAL A 24 -12.44 6.52 -4.76
CA VAL A 24 -13.84 6.64 -4.32
C VAL A 24 -14.03 6.60 -2.80
N LEU A 25 -13.14 5.92 -2.08
CA LEU A 25 -13.26 5.75 -0.63
C LEU A 25 -11.89 5.51 0.05
N MET A 26 -11.67 6.14 1.19
CA MET A 26 -10.53 5.85 2.07
C MET A 26 -11.03 5.25 3.39
N ILE A 27 -10.71 3.98 3.66
CA ILE A 27 -11.01 3.31 4.92
C ILE A 27 -9.80 3.43 5.86
N TYR A 28 -10.05 3.78 7.12
CA TYR A 28 -9.01 3.86 8.15
C TYR A 28 -9.44 3.12 9.43
N ASN A 29 -8.46 2.58 10.16
CA ASN A 29 -8.69 1.72 11.33
C ASN A 29 -8.19 2.31 12.66
N LYS A 30 -7.66 3.52 12.65
CA LYS A 30 -7.22 4.25 13.85
C LYS A 30 -7.88 5.62 13.92
N LYS A 31 -8.56 5.93 15.03
CA LYS A 31 -9.28 7.21 15.21
C LYS A 31 -8.40 8.45 15.02
N LYS A 32 -7.10 8.37 15.36
CA LYS A 32 -6.13 9.45 15.17
C LYS A 32 -5.26 9.24 13.92
N CYS A 33 -5.85 8.74 12.84
CA CYS A 33 -5.15 8.53 11.58
C CYS A 33 -4.92 9.86 10.84
N GLY A 34 -3.66 10.20 10.56
CA GLY A 34 -3.31 11.43 9.82
C GLY A 34 -3.87 11.45 8.39
N ALA A 35 -4.10 10.30 7.80
CA ALA A 35 -4.72 10.16 6.47
C ALA A 35 -6.12 10.80 6.39
N VAL A 36 -6.86 10.89 7.51
CA VAL A 36 -8.19 11.54 7.56
C VAL A 36 -8.11 13.01 7.16
N LYS A 37 -7.11 13.74 7.68
CA LYS A 37 -6.91 15.16 7.31
C LYS A 37 -6.60 15.33 5.82
N ARG A 38 -5.84 14.37 5.25
CA ARG A 38 -5.50 14.36 3.82
C ARG A 38 -6.72 14.04 2.97
N ALA A 39 -7.51 13.04 3.35
CA ALA A 39 -8.76 12.72 2.66
C ALA A 39 -9.73 13.90 2.65
N ALA A 40 -9.92 14.56 3.79
CA ALA A 40 -10.75 15.76 3.89
C ALA A 40 -10.24 16.91 3.01
N LYS A 41 -8.92 17.16 3.02
CA LYS A 41 -8.27 18.20 2.17
C LYS A 41 -8.55 17.98 0.68
N TRP A 42 -8.54 16.74 0.23
CA TRP A 42 -8.71 16.39 -1.18
C TRP A 42 -10.16 16.03 -1.57
N GLY A 43 -11.10 16.14 -0.61
CA GLY A 43 -12.51 15.83 -0.83
C GLY A 43 -12.80 14.35 -1.05
N ILE A 44 -11.94 13.46 -0.56
CA ILE A 44 -12.11 12.01 -0.69
C ILE A 44 -13.03 11.51 0.43
N PRO A 45 -14.15 10.82 0.13
CA PRO A 45 -14.97 10.15 1.12
C PRO A 45 -14.14 9.21 1.99
N HIS A 46 -14.36 9.22 3.30
CA HIS A 46 -13.58 8.41 4.21
C HIS A 46 -14.40 7.95 5.40
N CYS A 47 -14.12 6.76 5.90
CA CYS A 47 -14.81 6.20 7.06
C CYS A 47 -13.89 5.36 7.94
N TYR A 48 -14.21 5.35 9.22
CA TYR A 48 -13.58 4.47 10.20
C TYR A 48 -14.22 3.09 10.15
N VAL A 49 -13.38 2.05 10.05
CA VAL A 49 -13.80 0.68 10.25
C VAL A 49 -12.76 -0.01 11.14
N SER A 50 -13.21 -0.68 12.19
CA SER A 50 -12.33 -1.49 13.02
C SER A 50 -11.66 -2.58 12.19
N HIS A 51 -10.37 -2.80 12.41
CA HIS A 51 -9.65 -3.90 11.76
C HIS A 51 -10.20 -5.31 12.09
N LYS A 52 -11.03 -5.41 13.11
CA LYS A 52 -11.71 -6.66 13.51
C LYS A 52 -12.99 -6.91 12.73
N ASP A 53 -13.47 -5.93 11.98
CA ASP A 53 -14.75 -5.94 11.29
C ASP A 53 -14.51 -5.95 9.76
N GLU A 54 -13.95 -7.06 9.27
CA GLU A 54 -13.70 -7.24 7.84
C GLU A 54 -15.00 -7.35 7.05
N ASP A 55 -16.07 -7.89 7.64
CA ASP A 55 -17.39 -7.96 7.00
C ASP A 55 -17.91 -6.55 6.67
N ARG A 56 -17.78 -5.60 7.60
CA ARG A 56 -18.15 -4.20 7.35
C ARG A 56 -17.29 -3.55 6.28
N MET A 57 -15.99 -3.86 6.22
CA MET A 57 -15.14 -3.39 5.12
C MET A 57 -15.64 -3.90 3.78
N ILE A 58 -15.93 -5.19 3.68
CA ILE A 58 -16.42 -5.85 2.46
C ILE A 58 -17.76 -5.25 2.01
N GLU A 59 -18.70 -5.03 2.93
CA GLU A 59 -19.98 -4.37 2.63
C GLU A 59 -19.78 -2.98 2.02
N LEU A 60 -18.93 -2.16 2.64
CA LEU A 60 -18.64 -0.81 2.15
C LEU A 60 -17.99 -0.84 0.77
N LEU A 61 -17.00 -1.71 0.57
CA LEU A 61 -16.31 -1.83 -0.71
C LEU A 61 -17.26 -2.24 -1.84
N LYS A 62 -18.20 -3.15 -1.57
CA LYS A 62 -19.27 -3.53 -2.50
C LYS A 62 -20.22 -2.36 -2.77
N ALA A 63 -20.66 -1.65 -1.73
CA ALA A 63 -21.57 -0.53 -1.85
C ALA A 63 -20.99 0.64 -2.66
N TRP A 64 -19.68 0.81 -2.64
CA TRP A 64 -18.96 1.83 -3.40
C TRP A 64 -18.43 1.32 -4.74
N ASN A 65 -18.77 0.10 -5.15
CA ASN A 65 -18.31 -0.53 -6.40
C ASN A 65 -16.79 -0.44 -6.57
N VAL A 66 -16.05 -0.77 -5.51
CA VAL A 66 -14.57 -0.74 -5.53
C VAL A 66 -14.04 -1.90 -6.36
N GLU A 67 -13.17 -1.61 -7.31
CA GLU A 67 -12.57 -2.58 -8.24
C GLU A 67 -11.11 -2.90 -7.91
N LEU A 68 -10.46 -2.09 -7.06
CA LEU A 68 -9.09 -2.29 -6.60
C LEU A 68 -8.92 -1.72 -5.19
N ILE A 69 -8.32 -2.49 -4.30
CA ILE A 69 -7.98 -2.06 -2.94
C ILE A 69 -6.48 -1.85 -2.84
N ILE A 70 -6.09 -0.68 -2.30
CA ILE A 70 -4.70 -0.32 -2.10
C ILE A 70 -4.44 -0.17 -0.60
N LEU A 71 -3.51 -0.95 -0.07
CA LEU A 71 -3.02 -0.80 1.29
C LEU A 71 -1.91 0.26 1.32
N ALA A 72 -2.29 1.50 1.62
CA ALA A 72 -1.39 2.65 1.68
C ALA A 72 -0.95 2.91 3.13
N GLY A 73 -0.08 2.07 3.64
CA GLY A 73 0.33 2.09 5.04
C GLY A 73 -0.76 1.57 5.99
N TYR A 74 -1.50 0.56 5.57
CA TYR A 74 -2.41 -0.19 6.41
C TYR A 74 -1.61 -1.24 7.19
N MET A 75 -1.56 -1.10 8.51
CA MET A 75 -0.60 -1.81 9.39
C MET A 75 -1.13 -3.15 9.93
N ILE A 76 -2.30 -3.59 9.48
CA ILE A 76 -2.95 -4.80 9.98
C ILE A 76 -3.03 -5.83 8.86
N VAL A 77 -2.74 -7.08 9.20
CA VAL A 77 -2.90 -8.20 8.29
C VAL A 77 -4.40 -8.45 8.05
N ILE A 78 -4.81 -8.52 6.80
CA ILE A 78 -6.15 -8.93 6.39
C ILE A 78 -6.23 -10.44 6.57
N LYS A 79 -7.21 -10.91 7.34
CA LYS A 79 -7.31 -12.32 7.72
C LYS A 79 -7.81 -13.21 6.60
N ASN A 80 -8.76 -12.71 5.82
CA ASN A 80 -9.35 -13.46 4.72
C ASN A 80 -9.38 -12.62 3.43
N PRO A 81 -8.23 -12.43 2.75
CA PRO A 81 -8.17 -11.63 1.54
C PRO A 81 -9.10 -12.13 0.43
N ALA A 82 -9.31 -13.44 0.35
CA ALA A 82 -10.17 -14.06 -0.67
C ALA A 82 -11.66 -13.68 -0.54
N ALA A 83 -12.11 -13.23 0.64
CA ALA A 83 -13.48 -12.77 0.85
C ALA A 83 -13.74 -11.36 0.31
N PHE A 84 -12.69 -10.59 0.01
CA PHE A 84 -12.84 -9.23 -0.49
C PHE A 84 -13.30 -9.22 -1.95
N PRO A 85 -14.08 -8.20 -2.37
CA PRO A 85 -14.78 -8.22 -3.66
C PRO A 85 -13.86 -8.01 -4.87
N CYS A 86 -12.63 -7.58 -4.68
CA CYS A 86 -11.68 -7.22 -5.73
C CYS A 86 -10.24 -7.41 -5.26
N PRO A 87 -9.26 -7.36 -6.18
CA PRO A 87 -7.85 -7.51 -5.83
C PRO A 87 -7.39 -6.49 -4.79
N ILE A 88 -6.47 -6.92 -3.93
CA ILE A 88 -5.83 -6.09 -2.92
C ILE A 88 -4.34 -6.03 -3.27
N ILE A 89 -3.77 -4.83 -3.32
CA ILE A 89 -2.33 -4.63 -3.47
C ILE A 89 -1.75 -3.90 -2.27
N ASN A 90 -0.50 -4.20 -1.96
CA ASN A 90 0.25 -3.61 -0.87
C ASN A 90 1.64 -3.18 -1.34
N VAL A 91 2.22 -2.19 -0.67
CA VAL A 91 3.63 -1.84 -0.82
C VAL A 91 4.39 -2.23 0.44
N HIS A 92 5.47 -3.00 0.27
CA HIS A 92 6.31 -3.51 1.35
C HIS A 92 7.74 -2.99 1.20
N PRO A 93 8.40 -2.52 2.29
CA PRO A 93 9.70 -1.86 2.24
C PRO A 93 10.88 -2.84 2.18
N SER A 94 10.82 -3.82 1.29
CA SER A 94 11.92 -4.72 0.95
C SER A 94 11.80 -5.22 -0.50
N LEU A 95 12.88 -5.80 -1.01
CA LEU A 95 12.87 -6.55 -2.25
C LEU A 95 12.39 -7.98 -1.97
N LEU A 96 11.06 -8.19 -1.97
CA LEU A 96 10.47 -9.51 -1.74
C LEU A 96 11.05 -10.57 -2.70
N PRO A 97 11.28 -11.80 -2.25
CA PRO A 97 10.81 -12.42 -1.00
C PRO A 97 11.67 -12.16 0.24
N LYS A 98 12.70 -11.33 0.16
CA LYS A 98 13.52 -10.99 1.33
C LYS A 98 12.75 -10.15 2.34
N TYR A 99 12.95 -10.41 3.62
CA TYR A 99 12.48 -9.60 4.75
C TYR A 99 10.96 -9.35 4.74
N LYS A 100 10.17 -10.41 4.62
CA LYS A 100 8.73 -10.37 4.84
C LYS A 100 8.41 -9.92 6.27
N GLY A 101 7.25 -9.29 6.46
CA GLY A 101 6.77 -8.88 7.76
C GLY A 101 7.43 -7.60 8.30
N LEU A 102 7.58 -7.54 9.62
CA LEU A 102 8.04 -6.35 10.32
C LEU A 102 9.57 -6.15 10.25
N HIS A 103 10.00 -4.89 10.44
CA HIS A 103 11.42 -4.51 10.57
C HIS A 103 12.29 -4.82 9.34
N ALA A 104 11.71 -4.84 8.14
CA ALA A 104 12.43 -5.17 6.91
C ALA A 104 13.66 -4.26 6.66
N VAL A 105 13.54 -2.96 6.91
CA VAL A 105 14.63 -1.99 6.73
C VAL A 105 15.76 -2.25 7.73
N GLU A 106 15.43 -2.50 9.00
CA GLU A 106 16.39 -2.82 10.04
C GLU A 106 17.13 -4.14 9.73
N GLN A 107 16.40 -5.15 9.27
CA GLN A 107 16.99 -6.43 8.87
C GLN A 107 17.96 -6.26 7.70
N ALA A 108 17.65 -5.45 6.70
CA ALA A 108 18.54 -5.19 5.58
C ALA A 108 19.88 -4.55 6.03
N ILE A 109 19.81 -3.57 6.94
CA ILE A 109 21.02 -2.94 7.52
C ILE A 109 21.82 -3.95 8.35
N ASN A 110 21.17 -4.70 9.25
CA ASN A 110 21.83 -5.65 10.14
C ASN A 110 22.51 -6.80 9.38
N ASN A 111 21.91 -7.21 8.26
CA ASN A 111 22.52 -8.22 7.38
C ASN A 111 23.53 -7.65 6.38
N LYS A 112 23.88 -6.36 6.50
CA LYS A 112 24.85 -5.69 5.65
C LYS A 112 24.57 -5.86 4.15
N GLU A 113 23.30 -5.80 3.78
CA GLU A 113 22.90 -5.78 2.38
C GLU A 113 23.47 -4.53 1.70
N LEU A 114 23.85 -4.66 0.44
CA LEU A 114 24.31 -3.53 -0.37
C LEU A 114 23.14 -2.82 -1.05
N VAL A 115 22.04 -3.52 -1.26
CA VAL A 115 20.83 -3.04 -1.93
C VAL A 115 19.60 -3.56 -1.20
N THR A 116 18.62 -2.71 -1.05
CA THR A 116 17.26 -3.05 -0.63
C THR A 116 16.27 -2.36 -1.55
N GLY A 117 15.05 -2.12 -1.11
CA GLY A 117 14.05 -1.41 -1.90
C GLY A 117 12.65 -1.59 -1.37
N CYS A 118 11.70 -1.56 -2.28
CA CYS A 118 10.30 -1.82 -2.00
C CYS A 118 9.66 -2.66 -3.10
N SER A 119 8.59 -3.35 -2.73
CA SER A 119 7.83 -4.20 -3.63
C SER A 119 6.36 -3.85 -3.54
N VAL A 120 5.71 -3.67 -4.68
CA VAL A 120 4.25 -3.69 -4.78
C VAL A 120 3.83 -5.10 -5.17
N HIS A 121 2.93 -5.69 -4.40
CA HIS A 121 2.51 -7.08 -4.57
C HIS A 121 1.02 -7.25 -4.32
N TYR A 122 0.45 -8.31 -4.87
CA TYR A 122 -0.90 -8.72 -4.50
C TYR A 122 -0.92 -9.28 -3.08
N VAL A 123 -2.01 -9.04 -2.37
CA VAL A 123 -2.23 -9.60 -1.04
C VAL A 123 -2.98 -10.92 -1.17
N ASN A 124 -2.43 -11.96 -0.56
CA ASN A 124 -3.03 -13.29 -0.43
C ASN A 124 -3.00 -13.74 1.03
N GLU A 125 -3.25 -15.00 1.30
CA GLU A 125 -3.28 -15.57 2.65
C GLU A 125 -1.90 -15.63 3.31
N GLU A 126 -0.83 -15.62 2.52
CA GLU A 126 0.55 -15.59 3.02
C GLU A 126 1.02 -14.15 3.24
N LEU A 127 1.53 -13.84 4.43
CA LEU A 127 2.06 -12.52 4.75
C LEU A 127 3.18 -12.15 3.77
N ASP A 128 3.00 -11.06 3.02
CA ASP A 128 3.92 -10.57 2.00
C ASP A 128 4.35 -11.65 0.99
N GLY A 129 3.47 -12.64 0.75
CA GLY A 129 3.73 -13.81 -0.09
C GLY A 129 3.04 -13.79 -1.45
N GLY A 130 2.21 -12.79 -1.72
CA GLY A 130 1.52 -12.65 -3.00
C GLY A 130 2.45 -12.29 -4.15
N GLU A 131 1.95 -12.48 -5.37
CA GLU A 131 2.70 -12.17 -6.60
C GLU A 131 3.18 -10.72 -6.61
N VAL A 132 4.47 -10.53 -6.92
CA VAL A 132 5.10 -9.22 -7.05
C VAL A 132 4.72 -8.59 -8.39
N ILE A 133 4.17 -7.38 -8.33
CA ILE A 133 3.77 -6.59 -9.50
C ILE A 133 4.93 -5.72 -9.98
N MET A 134 5.60 -5.04 -9.04
CA MET A 134 6.68 -4.11 -9.34
C MET A 134 7.64 -3.97 -8.15
N GLN A 135 8.92 -3.81 -8.43
CA GLN A 135 9.94 -3.55 -7.42
C GLN A 135 10.76 -2.33 -7.78
N GLY A 136 11.27 -1.65 -6.76
CA GLY A 136 12.21 -0.54 -6.92
C GLY A 136 13.40 -0.72 -5.99
N GLU A 137 14.61 -0.71 -6.55
CA GLU A 137 15.85 -0.85 -5.79
C GLU A 137 16.29 0.46 -5.15
N VAL A 138 16.88 0.36 -3.99
CA VAL A 138 17.51 1.45 -3.23
C VAL A 138 18.86 0.97 -2.72
N PRO A 139 19.97 1.61 -3.09
CA PRO A 139 21.28 1.28 -2.54
C PRO A 139 21.34 1.61 -1.05
N ILE A 140 22.06 0.80 -0.28
CA ILE A 140 22.35 1.07 1.14
C ILE A 140 23.77 1.63 1.22
N LEU A 141 23.88 2.85 1.71
CA LEU A 141 25.15 3.52 1.90
C LEU A 141 25.78 3.14 3.24
N PRO A 142 27.13 3.15 3.36
CA PRO A 142 27.81 2.79 4.62
C PRO A 142 27.36 3.62 5.83
N GLU A 143 26.98 4.89 5.60
CA GLU A 143 26.50 5.83 6.61
C GLU A 143 25.00 5.78 6.88
N ASP A 144 24.26 4.92 6.18
CA ASP A 144 22.82 4.86 6.35
C ASP A 144 22.41 4.39 7.74
N THR A 145 21.43 5.09 8.27
CA THR A 145 20.67 4.70 9.46
C THR A 145 19.32 4.12 9.03
N ILE A 146 18.63 3.43 9.94
CA ILE A 146 17.27 2.97 9.71
C ILE A 146 16.39 4.13 9.23
N LYS A 147 16.54 5.31 9.84
CA LYS A 147 15.75 6.51 9.50
C LYS A 147 16.05 7.05 8.10
N SER A 148 17.33 7.15 7.70
CA SER A 148 17.70 7.65 6.37
C SER A 148 17.28 6.68 5.28
N LEU A 149 17.54 5.40 5.48
CA LEU A 149 17.17 4.35 4.53
C LEU A 149 15.65 4.23 4.38
N THR A 150 14.89 4.30 5.48
CA THR A 150 13.42 4.33 5.44
C THR A 150 12.91 5.47 4.56
N LYS A 151 13.49 6.68 4.69
CA LYS A 151 13.12 7.82 3.82
C LYS A 151 13.46 7.58 2.36
N ALA A 152 14.61 6.97 2.07
CA ALA A 152 15.00 6.64 0.70
C ALA A 152 14.04 5.63 0.08
N ILE A 153 13.66 4.59 0.83
CA ILE A 153 12.68 3.60 0.40
C ILE A 153 11.30 4.24 0.17
N GLN A 154 10.83 5.11 1.07
CA GLN A 154 9.55 5.83 0.89
C GLN A 154 9.52 6.66 -0.40
N ARG A 155 10.61 7.33 -0.75
CA ARG A 155 10.70 8.05 -2.04
C ARG A 155 10.56 7.10 -3.22
N LYS A 156 11.12 5.90 -3.12
CA LYS A 156 10.99 4.87 -4.15
C LYS A 156 9.55 4.33 -4.21
N GLU A 157 8.89 4.12 -3.08
CA GLU A 157 7.48 3.76 -3.00
C GLU A 157 6.59 4.78 -3.72
N TYR A 158 6.85 6.08 -3.54
CA TYR A 158 6.10 7.15 -4.20
C TYR A 158 6.22 7.11 -5.73
N ALA A 159 7.31 6.58 -6.25
CA ALA A 159 7.49 6.40 -7.68
C ALA A 159 6.81 5.15 -8.21
N ILE A 160 7.00 4.00 -7.53
CA ILE A 160 6.54 2.71 -8.08
C ILE A 160 5.08 2.41 -7.78
N LEU A 161 4.51 2.86 -6.66
CA LEU A 161 3.13 2.53 -6.30
C LEU A 161 2.12 3.09 -7.31
N PRO A 162 2.18 4.36 -7.74
CA PRO A 162 1.31 4.86 -8.81
C PRO A 162 1.47 4.09 -10.13
N ALA A 163 2.69 3.74 -10.51
CA ALA A 163 2.95 2.96 -11.72
C ALA A 163 2.36 1.54 -11.63
N ALA A 164 2.48 0.90 -10.47
CA ALA A 164 1.89 -0.41 -10.24
C ALA A 164 0.35 -0.36 -10.24
N ILE A 165 -0.25 0.69 -9.68
CA ILE A 165 -1.71 0.90 -9.73
C ILE A 165 -2.18 0.99 -11.18
N GLU A 166 -1.52 1.80 -11.99
CA GLU A 166 -1.89 1.95 -13.40
C GLU A 166 -1.73 0.62 -14.16
N HIS A 167 -0.66 -0.11 -13.91
CA HIS A 167 -0.46 -1.44 -14.50
C HIS A 167 -1.61 -2.40 -14.16
N VAL A 168 -2.00 -2.49 -12.89
CA VAL A 168 -3.12 -3.36 -12.45
C VAL A 168 -4.45 -2.90 -13.06
N LYS A 169 -4.71 -1.59 -13.13
CA LYS A 169 -5.91 -1.06 -13.78
C LYS A 169 -6.01 -1.51 -15.24
N GLN A 170 -4.92 -1.44 -16.00
CA GLN A 170 -4.90 -1.90 -17.40
C GLN A 170 -5.21 -3.39 -17.51
N GLN A 171 -4.67 -4.22 -16.59
CA GLN A 171 -4.98 -5.65 -16.56
C GLN A 171 -6.47 -5.90 -16.27
N LEU A 172 -7.06 -5.19 -15.30
CA LEU A 172 -8.48 -5.32 -14.96
C LEU A 172 -9.39 -4.94 -16.14
N LEU A 173 -9.06 -3.88 -16.87
CA LEU A 173 -9.80 -3.46 -18.07
C LEU A 173 -9.73 -4.51 -19.17
N GLN A 174 -8.59 -5.14 -19.39
CA GLN A 174 -8.44 -6.21 -20.38
C GLN A 174 -9.22 -7.49 -20.04
N GLN A 175 -9.37 -7.79 -18.74
CA GLN A 175 -10.15 -8.95 -18.29
C GLN A 175 -11.69 -8.72 -18.39
N ALA A 176 -12.13 -7.47 -18.39
CA ALA A 176 -13.54 -7.10 -18.49
C ALA A 176 -14.05 -6.98 -19.95
N SER A 177 -13.13 -7.04 -20.93
CA SER A 177 -13.43 -6.96 -22.38
C SER A 177 -13.64 -8.33 -22.98
#